data_78de63cea7f0e96c48f3a85db93c692f
#
_entry.id   78de63cea7f0e96c48f3a85db93c692f
#
_cell.length_a   1.000
_cell.length_b   1.000
_cell.length_c   1.000
_cell.angle_alpha   90.00
_cell.angle_beta   90.00
_cell.angle_gamma   90.00
#
_symmetry.space_group_name_H-M   'P 1'
#
loop_
_entity.id
_entity.type
_entity.pdbx_description
1 polymer ?
#
loop_
_entity_poly.entity_id
_entity_poly.type
_entity_poly.pdbx_seq_one_letter_code
_entity_poly.pdbx_strand_id
1 'polypeptide(L)'
;MNKKLRVWFQLIILCLGVFLPFLAGTLKAQAAELNDVITEMHLTTNSGEQLTNGVDIWQTFRVYAKFALPDNQAHAGDTTVIHLPNEFTFGNSSAIELKDENGALVANGVLDSDAKTITLTYTDYVEQKSSVRGEFFFYSRIDHEVVTEERDIPATFTVGNNRIPAGSIHYNGPPKKYESLLEKSAFQWDADAKNEIRYNVAINRNMGNYKNVSVTDKLG
;
A
#
# COMPACT_ATOMS: atom_id res chain seq x y z
N MET A 1 -50.30 -5.64 -54.42
CA MET A 1 -49.59 -4.79 -53.48
C MET A 1 -49.19 -3.51 -54.17
N ASN A 2 -49.72 -2.34 -53.75
CA ASN A 2 -49.60 -1.06 -54.40
C ASN A 2 -48.13 -0.58 -54.44
N LYS A 3 -47.69 -0.04 -55.62
CA LYS A 3 -46.31 0.50 -55.78
C LYS A 3 -45.88 1.44 -54.63
N LYS A 4 -46.82 2.24 -54.11
CA LYS A 4 -46.58 3.16 -52.98
C LYS A 4 -46.27 2.40 -51.68
N LEU A 5 -46.91 1.26 -51.43
CA LEU A 5 -46.70 0.43 -50.22
C LEU A 5 -45.28 -0.23 -50.27
N ARG A 6 -44.80 -0.63 -51.44
CA ARG A 6 -43.44 -1.19 -51.62
C ARG A 6 -42.36 -0.15 -51.35
N VAL A 7 -42.56 1.07 -51.80
CA VAL A 7 -41.58 2.17 -51.55
C VAL A 7 -41.52 2.53 -50.07
N TRP A 8 -42.67 2.56 -49.39
CA TRP A 8 -42.74 2.81 -47.94
C TRP A 8 -42.04 1.70 -47.17
N PHE A 9 -42.25 0.44 -47.55
CA PHE A 9 -41.60 -0.72 -46.87
C PHE A 9 -40.08 -0.72 -47.08
N GLN A 10 -39.58 -0.32 -48.25
CA GLN A 10 -38.17 -0.17 -48.54
C GLN A 10 -37.53 0.99 -47.75
N LEU A 11 -38.26 2.11 -47.60
CA LEU A 11 -37.79 3.25 -46.78
C LEU A 11 -37.71 2.89 -45.30
N ILE A 12 -38.65 2.12 -44.76
CA ILE A 12 -38.63 1.65 -43.36
C ILE A 12 -37.47 0.71 -43.12
N ILE A 13 -37.17 -0.22 -44.04
CA ILE A 13 -36.04 -1.13 -43.95
C ILE A 13 -34.71 -0.35 -44.01
N LEU A 14 -34.61 0.67 -44.89
CA LEU A 14 -33.45 1.52 -44.99
C LEU A 14 -33.21 2.36 -43.72
N CYS A 15 -34.28 2.90 -43.14
CA CYS A 15 -34.19 3.65 -41.87
C CYS A 15 -33.85 2.73 -40.70
N LEU A 16 -34.37 1.49 -40.62
CA LEU A 16 -33.98 0.52 -39.61
C LEU A 16 -32.52 0.10 -39.76
N GLY A 17 -32.02 -0.08 -40.99
CA GLY A 17 -30.63 -0.45 -41.24
C GLY A 17 -29.62 0.64 -40.86
N VAL A 18 -30.00 1.93 -40.90
CA VAL A 18 -29.16 3.06 -40.53
C VAL A 18 -29.22 3.35 -39.02
N PHE A 19 -30.34 3.04 -38.35
CA PHE A 19 -30.51 3.30 -36.92
C PHE A 19 -29.98 2.16 -36.00
N LEU A 20 -29.90 0.91 -36.49
CA LEU A 20 -29.38 -0.21 -35.69
C LEU A 20 -27.92 -0.04 -35.24
N PRO A 21 -26.95 0.49 -36.03
CA PRO A 21 -25.59 0.69 -35.54
C PRO A 21 -25.47 1.85 -34.53
N PHE A 22 -26.46 2.77 -34.46
CA PHE A 22 -26.46 3.85 -33.47
C PHE A 22 -26.97 3.41 -32.09
N LEU A 23 -27.64 2.26 -31.98
CA LEU A 23 -28.06 1.65 -30.71
C LEU A 23 -27.03 0.66 -30.17
N ALA A 24 -25.97 0.34 -30.92
CA ALA A 24 -24.79 -0.28 -30.36
C ALA A 24 -24.02 0.80 -29.59
N GLY A 25 -24.59 1.24 -28.47
CA GLY A 25 -23.88 2.02 -27.49
C GLY A 25 -22.57 1.27 -27.21
N THR A 26 -21.46 1.97 -27.29
CA THR A 26 -20.18 1.45 -26.82
C THR A 26 -20.42 0.96 -25.40
N LEU A 27 -20.58 -0.35 -25.23
CA LEU A 27 -20.43 -0.98 -23.92
C LEU A 27 -19.01 -0.62 -23.49
N LYS A 28 -18.88 0.45 -22.71
CA LYS A 28 -17.63 0.67 -21.99
C LYS A 28 -17.45 -0.59 -21.17
N ALA A 29 -16.46 -1.38 -21.51
CA ALA A 29 -16.05 -2.47 -20.66
C ALA A 29 -15.82 -1.85 -19.27
N GLN A 30 -16.64 -2.24 -18.30
CA GLN A 30 -16.44 -1.80 -16.94
C GLN A 30 -15.17 -2.47 -16.47
N ALA A 31 -14.25 -1.69 -15.93
CA ALA A 31 -13.02 -2.21 -15.34
C ALA A 31 -13.35 -3.33 -14.36
N ALA A 32 -12.75 -4.48 -14.55
CA ALA A 32 -12.94 -5.64 -13.68
C ALA A 32 -11.98 -5.59 -12.50
N GLU A 33 -12.36 -6.19 -11.38
CA GLU A 33 -11.47 -6.41 -10.26
C GLU A 33 -10.91 -7.83 -10.33
N LEU A 34 -9.58 -7.95 -10.42
CA LEU A 34 -8.85 -9.20 -10.51
C LEU A 34 -8.37 -9.62 -9.12
N ASN A 35 -8.86 -10.74 -8.60
CA ASN A 35 -8.63 -11.16 -7.22
C ASN A 35 -7.58 -12.28 -7.06
N ASP A 36 -7.25 -13.00 -8.13
CA ASP A 36 -6.32 -14.15 -8.10
C ASP A 36 -4.93 -13.80 -8.64
N VAL A 37 -4.51 -12.54 -8.47
CA VAL A 37 -3.29 -12.01 -9.07
C VAL A 37 -2.08 -12.15 -8.14
N ILE A 38 -2.27 -11.93 -6.85
CA ILE A 38 -1.17 -11.98 -5.87
C ILE A 38 -0.95 -13.44 -5.46
N THR A 39 0.23 -13.97 -5.78
CA THR A 39 0.56 -15.39 -5.58
C THR A 39 1.32 -15.71 -4.31
N GLU A 40 2.08 -14.74 -3.80
CA GLU A 40 2.89 -14.89 -2.59
C GLU A 40 3.08 -13.52 -1.93
N MET A 41 3.11 -13.50 -0.60
CA MET A 41 3.53 -12.34 0.18
C MET A 41 4.42 -12.76 1.34
N HIS A 42 5.41 -11.95 1.70
CA HIS A 42 6.23 -12.15 2.90
C HIS A 42 6.78 -10.82 3.43
N LEU A 43 7.21 -10.84 4.71
CA LEU A 43 7.75 -9.68 5.39
C LEU A 43 9.27 -9.72 5.41
N THR A 44 9.90 -8.58 5.15
CA THR A 44 11.36 -8.44 5.20
C THR A 44 11.77 -7.16 5.93
N THR A 45 13.03 -7.06 6.29
CA THR A 45 13.64 -5.79 6.71
C THR A 45 13.63 -4.80 5.55
N ASN A 46 13.99 -3.55 5.82
CA ASN A 46 14.12 -2.53 4.77
C ASN A 46 15.26 -2.83 3.76
N SER A 47 16.20 -3.71 4.12
CA SER A 47 17.23 -4.22 3.21
C SER A 47 16.80 -5.45 2.41
N GLY A 48 15.64 -6.05 2.70
CA GLY A 48 15.14 -7.24 2.03
C GLY A 48 15.52 -8.56 2.72
N GLU A 49 16.13 -8.51 3.89
CA GLU A 49 16.48 -9.68 4.69
C GLU A 49 15.29 -10.18 5.51
N GLN A 50 15.35 -11.40 6.00
CA GLN A 50 14.32 -11.95 6.88
C GLN A 50 14.19 -11.13 8.16
N LEU A 51 12.97 -10.85 8.60
CA LEU A 51 12.69 -10.25 9.90
C LEU A 51 12.91 -11.30 11.01
N THR A 52 14.05 -11.23 11.67
CA THR A 52 14.41 -12.13 12.78
C THR A 52 14.23 -11.48 14.14
N ASN A 53 14.33 -10.15 14.18
CA ASN A 53 14.10 -9.35 15.37
C ASN A 53 12.72 -8.70 15.29
N GLY A 54 12.12 -8.41 16.44
CA GLY A 54 10.89 -7.64 16.48
C GLY A 54 11.04 -6.24 15.87
N VAL A 55 9.93 -5.57 15.65
CA VAL A 55 9.89 -4.18 15.18
C VAL A 55 9.47 -3.26 16.32
N ASP A 56 10.11 -2.11 16.38
CA ASP A 56 9.78 -1.06 17.32
C ASP A 56 8.67 -0.15 16.77
N ILE A 57 8.09 0.66 17.64
CA ILE A 57 7.17 1.73 17.25
C ILE A 57 7.85 2.63 16.20
N TRP A 58 7.16 2.98 15.15
CA TRP A 58 7.64 3.77 13.99
C TRP A 58 8.62 3.03 13.05
N GLN A 59 9.14 1.88 13.42
CA GLN A 59 10.01 1.11 12.54
C GLN A 59 9.22 0.60 11.34
N THR A 60 9.74 0.87 10.13
CA THR A 60 9.19 0.34 8.89
C THR A 60 9.80 -1.01 8.54
N PHE A 61 9.04 -1.80 7.81
CA PHE A 61 9.46 -3.05 7.18
C PHE A 61 8.89 -3.13 5.77
N ARG A 62 9.43 -4.00 4.94
CA ARG A 62 8.87 -4.26 3.61
C ARG A 62 7.86 -5.38 3.64
N VAL A 63 6.78 -5.20 2.92
CA VAL A 63 5.89 -6.25 2.46
C VAL A 63 6.25 -6.52 1.01
N TYR A 64 6.77 -7.69 0.76
CA TYR A 64 7.14 -8.17 -0.56
C TYR A 64 6.00 -9.01 -1.13
N ALA A 65 5.69 -8.84 -2.40
CA ALA A 65 4.63 -9.55 -3.08
C ALA A 65 5.07 -10.02 -4.46
N LYS A 66 4.67 -11.23 -4.82
CA LYS A 66 4.72 -11.75 -6.19
C LYS A 66 3.35 -11.69 -6.82
N PHE A 67 3.32 -11.41 -8.10
CA PHE A 67 2.10 -11.40 -8.87
C PHE A 67 2.24 -12.19 -10.17
N ALA A 68 1.13 -12.75 -10.62
CA ALA A 68 0.99 -13.36 -11.92
C ALA A 68 -0.41 -13.08 -12.45
N LEU A 69 -0.50 -12.52 -13.64
CA LEU A 69 -1.79 -12.25 -14.29
C LEU A 69 -2.29 -13.49 -15.03
N PRO A 70 -3.58 -13.78 -14.94
CA PRO A 70 -4.19 -14.83 -15.76
C PRO A 70 -4.17 -14.41 -17.24
N ASP A 71 -3.76 -15.32 -18.11
CA ASP A 71 -3.66 -15.07 -19.54
C ASP A 71 -5.00 -14.66 -20.14
N ASN A 72 -5.00 -13.60 -20.95
CA ASN A 72 -6.15 -13.08 -21.68
C ASN A 72 -7.37 -12.69 -20.82
N GLN A 73 -7.16 -12.40 -19.53
CA GLN A 73 -8.24 -11.99 -18.62
C GLN A 73 -8.05 -10.57 -18.08
N ALA A 74 -6.82 -10.07 -18.08
CA ALA A 74 -6.52 -8.71 -17.63
C ALA A 74 -6.60 -7.73 -18.81
N HIS A 75 -7.28 -6.60 -18.58
CA HIS A 75 -7.42 -5.52 -19.55
C HIS A 75 -6.92 -4.19 -18.98
N ALA A 76 -6.61 -3.26 -19.86
CA ALA A 76 -6.24 -1.90 -19.45
C ALA A 76 -7.37 -1.25 -18.63
N GLY A 77 -7.01 -0.72 -17.46
CA GLY A 77 -7.94 -0.13 -16.52
C GLY A 77 -8.56 -1.09 -15.51
N ASP A 78 -8.41 -2.40 -15.66
CA ASP A 78 -8.76 -3.37 -14.62
C ASP A 78 -7.95 -3.11 -13.36
N THR A 79 -8.45 -3.56 -12.22
CA THR A 79 -7.85 -3.27 -10.93
C THR A 79 -7.62 -4.52 -10.08
N THR A 80 -6.69 -4.42 -9.14
CA THR A 80 -6.56 -5.34 -8.00
C THR A 80 -6.47 -4.51 -6.73
N VAL A 81 -7.30 -4.83 -5.74
CA VAL A 81 -7.31 -4.14 -4.45
C VAL A 81 -6.73 -5.06 -3.38
N ILE A 82 -5.64 -4.61 -2.76
CA ILE A 82 -4.96 -5.33 -1.66
C ILE A 82 -5.31 -4.62 -0.36
N HIS A 83 -5.92 -5.33 0.57
CA HIS A 83 -6.20 -4.83 1.91
C HIS A 83 -5.11 -5.27 2.88
N LEU A 84 -4.59 -4.32 3.65
CA LEU A 84 -3.65 -4.59 4.74
C LEU A 84 -4.38 -5.24 5.94
N PRO A 85 -3.65 -6.01 6.77
CA PRO A 85 -4.13 -6.35 8.11
C PRO A 85 -4.47 -5.08 8.91
N ASN A 86 -5.47 -5.14 9.77
CA ASN A 86 -5.90 -3.97 10.56
C ASN A 86 -4.77 -3.42 11.45
N GLU A 87 -3.85 -4.28 11.88
CA GLU A 87 -2.69 -3.96 12.69
C GLU A 87 -1.58 -3.23 11.94
N PHE A 88 -1.70 -3.10 10.60
CA PHE A 88 -0.68 -2.47 9.77
C PHE A 88 -1.16 -1.12 9.25
N THR A 89 -0.20 -0.26 8.96
CA THR A 89 -0.41 1.00 8.21
C THR A 89 0.77 1.23 7.26
N PHE A 90 0.65 2.17 6.32
CA PHE A 90 1.74 2.44 5.39
C PHE A 90 2.89 3.18 6.07
N GLY A 91 4.11 2.79 5.72
CA GLY A 91 5.34 3.43 6.22
C GLY A 91 5.66 4.74 5.52
N ASN A 92 5.28 4.85 4.27
CA ASN A 92 5.35 6.07 3.46
C ASN A 92 4.26 6.02 2.38
N SER A 93 3.97 7.16 1.77
CA SER A 93 2.89 7.32 0.78
C SER A 93 3.43 7.32 -0.66
N SER A 94 4.49 6.59 -0.95
CA SER A 94 5.05 6.52 -2.30
C SER A 94 4.13 5.72 -3.22
N ALA A 95 3.91 6.22 -4.43
CA ALA A 95 3.24 5.46 -5.47
C ALA A 95 4.02 4.17 -5.76
N ILE A 96 3.29 3.11 -6.08
CA ILE A 96 3.87 1.81 -6.44
C ILE A 96 3.78 1.64 -7.95
N GLU A 97 4.87 1.23 -8.56
CA GLU A 97 4.89 0.77 -9.95
C GLU A 97 5.09 -0.74 -9.97
N LEU A 98 4.13 -1.48 -10.49
CA LEU A 98 4.31 -2.89 -10.80
C LEU A 98 5.04 -3.01 -12.14
N LYS A 99 6.17 -3.71 -12.12
CA LYS A 99 6.94 -4.02 -13.33
C LYS A 99 7.06 -5.52 -13.47
N ASP A 100 7.06 -5.98 -14.72
CA ASP A 100 7.37 -7.38 -15.02
C ASP A 100 8.87 -7.67 -14.84
N GLU A 101 9.25 -8.93 -15.05
CA GLU A 101 10.64 -9.42 -14.97
C GLU A 101 11.59 -8.68 -15.95
N ASN A 102 11.05 -8.02 -16.97
CA ASN A 102 11.81 -7.26 -17.98
C ASN A 102 11.81 -5.73 -17.68
N GLY A 103 11.17 -5.30 -16.61
CA GLY A 103 11.08 -3.91 -16.21
C GLY A 103 9.97 -3.10 -16.89
N ALA A 104 9.07 -3.75 -17.66
CA ALA A 104 7.93 -3.07 -18.28
C ALA A 104 6.84 -2.77 -17.24
N LEU A 105 6.22 -1.58 -17.33
CA LEU A 105 5.19 -1.13 -16.41
C LEU A 105 3.87 -1.88 -16.64
N VAL A 106 3.48 -2.72 -15.69
CA VAL A 106 2.26 -3.54 -15.71
C VAL A 106 1.08 -2.81 -15.09
N ALA A 107 1.30 -2.16 -13.95
CA ALA A 107 0.26 -1.43 -13.23
C ALA A 107 0.82 -0.28 -12.42
N ASN A 108 -0.03 0.71 -12.15
CA ASN A 108 0.22 1.79 -11.21
C ASN A 108 -0.55 1.52 -9.91
N GLY A 109 0.12 1.65 -8.77
CA GLY A 109 -0.46 1.45 -7.45
C GLY A 109 -0.68 2.75 -6.71
N VAL A 110 -1.88 2.90 -6.15
CA VAL A 110 -2.26 4.00 -5.27
C VAL A 110 -2.53 3.46 -3.87
N LEU A 111 -1.93 4.09 -2.86
CA LEU A 111 -2.10 3.74 -1.46
C LEU A 111 -3.17 4.65 -0.84
N ASP A 112 -4.11 4.05 -0.15
CA ASP A 112 -5.09 4.73 0.70
C ASP A 112 -4.82 4.35 2.16
N SER A 113 -4.30 5.30 2.93
CA SER A 113 -3.95 5.07 4.34
C SER A 113 -5.16 4.93 5.24
N ASP A 114 -6.27 5.60 4.93
CA ASP A 114 -7.49 5.56 5.73
C ASP A 114 -8.23 4.24 5.51
N ALA A 115 -8.34 3.80 4.25
CA ALA A 115 -8.92 2.51 3.89
C ALA A 115 -7.95 1.33 4.11
N LYS A 116 -6.66 1.60 4.33
CA LYS A 116 -5.59 0.59 4.44
C LYS A 116 -5.53 -0.30 3.20
N THR A 117 -5.61 0.30 2.01
CA THR A 117 -5.64 -0.42 0.74
C THR A 117 -4.58 0.05 -0.22
N ILE A 118 -4.19 -0.86 -1.12
CA ILE A 118 -3.43 -0.56 -2.33
C ILE A 118 -4.33 -0.92 -3.50
N THR A 119 -4.63 0.05 -4.35
CA THR A 119 -5.33 -0.18 -5.61
C THR A 119 -4.33 -0.17 -6.76
N LEU A 120 -4.15 -1.31 -7.39
CA LEU A 120 -3.34 -1.48 -8.60
C LEU A 120 -4.25 -1.30 -9.81
N THR A 121 -3.89 -0.42 -10.74
CA THR A 121 -4.61 -0.22 -12.00
C THR A 121 -3.71 -0.64 -13.15
N TYR A 122 -4.14 -1.62 -13.94
CA TYR A 122 -3.36 -2.19 -15.03
C TYR A 122 -3.26 -1.26 -16.24
N THR A 123 -2.09 -1.27 -16.87
CA THR A 123 -1.82 -0.53 -18.10
C THR A 123 -2.23 -1.36 -19.34
N ASP A 124 -2.16 -0.78 -20.52
CA ASP A 124 -2.37 -1.46 -21.80
C ASP A 124 -1.33 -2.56 -22.10
N TYR A 125 -0.24 -2.60 -21.35
CA TYR A 125 0.78 -3.65 -21.45
C TYR A 125 0.19 -5.05 -21.27
N VAL A 126 -0.80 -5.22 -20.39
CA VAL A 126 -1.40 -6.53 -20.09
C VAL A 126 -2.18 -7.13 -21.26
N GLU A 127 -2.61 -6.30 -22.21
CA GLU A 127 -3.29 -6.74 -23.44
C GLU A 127 -2.32 -7.20 -24.52
N GLN A 128 -1.05 -6.78 -24.42
CA GLN A 128 -0.03 -7.03 -25.43
C GLN A 128 0.83 -8.27 -25.10
N LYS A 129 0.76 -8.76 -23.87
CA LYS A 129 1.62 -9.82 -23.34
C LYS A 129 0.81 -10.88 -22.63
N SER A 130 1.25 -12.13 -22.77
CA SER A 130 0.79 -13.28 -21.98
C SER A 130 1.81 -13.64 -20.90
N SER A 131 1.38 -14.36 -19.89
CA SER A 131 2.22 -14.85 -18.78
C SER A 131 2.92 -13.70 -18.04
N VAL A 132 2.23 -12.56 -17.88
CA VAL A 132 2.77 -11.38 -17.19
C VAL A 132 2.89 -11.68 -15.70
N ARG A 133 4.10 -11.61 -15.18
CA ARG A 133 4.43 -11.85 -13.78
C ARG A 133 5.59 -10.97 -13.35
N GLY A 134 5.75 -10.82 -12.05
CA GLY A 134 6.82 -10.04 -11.47
C GLY A 134 6.68 -9.96 -9.96
N GLU A 135 7.38 -9.00 -9.40
CA GLU A 135 7.41 -8.78 -7.97
C GLU A 135 7.46 -7.29 -7.66
N PHE A 136 6.95 -6.92 -6.52
CA PHE A 136 7.01 -5.56 -6.00
C PHE A 136 7.08 -5.60 -4.48
N PHE A 137 7.37 -4.46 -3.87
CA PHE A 137 7.29 -4.28 -2.43
C PHE A 137 6.74 -2.90 -2.08
N PHE A 138 6.25 -2.79 -0.87
CA PHE A 138 5.88 -1.53 -0.26
C PHE A 138 6.32 -1.50 1.21
N TYR A 139 6.40 -0.30 1.76
CA TYR A 139 6.77 -0.12 3.16
C TYR A 139 5.52 -0.06 4.03
N SER A 140 5.56 -0.84 5.10
CA SER A 140 4.53 -0.86 6.12
C SER A 140 5.17 -0.65 7.49
N ARG A 141 4.36 -0.39 8.48
CA ARG A 141 4.70 -0.36 9.91
C ARG A 141 3.52 -0.84 10.73
N ILE A 142 3.75 -1.13 11.99
CA ILE A 142 2.66 -1.43 12.92
C ILE A 142 1.85 -0.15 13.18
N ASP A 143 0.54 -0.29 13.14
CA ASP A 143 -0.40 0.76 13.54
C ASP A 143 -0.48 0.80 15.06
N HIS A 144 0.26 1.71 15.67
CA HIS A 144 0.36 1.85 17.13
C HIS A 144 -0.92 2.40 17.79
N GLU A 145 -1.87 2.89 17.00
CA GLU A 145 -3.20 3.25 17.49
C GLU A 145 -4.09 2.02 17.67
N VAL A 146 -3.82 0.96 16.89
CA VAL A 146 -4.52 -0.32 16.94
C VAL A 146 -3.80 -1.31 17.85
N VAL A 147 -2.45 -1.36 17.76
CA VAL A 147 -1.61 -2.29 18.54
C VAL A 147 -0.87 -1.52 19.62
N THR A 148 -1.38 -1.59 20.83
CA THR A 148 -0.90 -0.82 21.98
C THR A 148 0.01 -1.61 22.93
N GLU A 149 0.20 -2.91 22.68
CA GLU A 149 0.95 -3.83 23.53
C GLU A 149 1.95 -4.65 22.71
N GLU A 150 3.00 -5.13 23.38
CA GLU A 150 3.93 -6.11 22.82
C GLU A 150 3.21 -7.42 22.51
N ARG A 151 3.32 -7.88 21.26
CA ARG A 151 2.73 -9.15 20.81
C ARG A 151 3.23 -9.59 19.43
N ASP A 152 3.01 -10.86 19.13
CA ASP A 152 3.11 -11.39 17.77
C ASP A 152 1.86 -11.05 16.96
N ILE A 153 2.05 -10.61 15.72
CA ILE A 153 0.99 -10.18 14.82
C ILE A 153 1.06 -11.02 13.56
N PRO A 154 0.04 -11.87 13.31
CA PRO A 154 -0.04 -12.60 12.06
C PRO A 154 -0.34 -11.64 10.91
N ALA A 155 0.50 -11.63 9.88
CA ALA A 155 0.32 -10.81 8.70
C ALA A 155 -0.49 -11.59 7.66
N THR A 156 -1.76 -11.21 7.48
CA THR A 156 -2.63 -11.79 6.45
C THR A 156 -3.26 -10.66 5.66
N PHE A 157 -2.89 -10.56 4.39
CA PHE A 157 -3.46 -9.60 3.44
C PHE A 157 -4.70 -10.19 2.79
N THR A 158 -5.57 -9.34 2.25
CA THR A 158 -6.80 -9.79 1.58
C THR A 158 -6.89 -9.15 0.18
N VAL A 159 -7.18 -9.98 -0.82
CA VAL A 159 -7.45 -9.54 -2.20
C VAL A 159 -8.77 -10.17 -2.63
N GLY A 160 -9.82 -9.35 -2.76
CA GLY A 160 -11.18 -9.86 -2.89
C GLY A 160 -11.56 -10.77 -1.72
N ASN A 161 -11.81 -12.05 -2.00
CA ASN A 161 -12.10 -13.06 -0.98
C ASN A 161 -10.87 -13.90 -0.56
N ASN A 162 -9.72 -13.68 -1.20
CA ASN A 162 -8.51 -14.47 -0.96
C ASN A 162 -7.72 -13.92 0.21
N ARG A 163 -7.36 -14.78 1.14
CA ARG A 163 -6.50 -14.47 2.28
C ARG A 163 -5.09 -14.95 1.98
N ILE A 164 -4.13 -14.04 1.95
CA ILE A 164 -2.73 -14.31 1.61
C ILE A 164 -1.87 -14.12 2.85
N PRO A 165 -1.40 -15.23 3.47
CA PRO A 165 -0.53 -15.13 4.62
C PRO A 165 0.87 -14.65 4.20
N ALA A 166 1.45 -13.73 4.96
CA ALA A 166 2.80 -13.20 4.76
C ALA A 166 3.74 -13.52 5.94
N GLY A 167 3.33 -14.41 6.84
CA GLY A 167 4.08 -14.75 8.04
C GLY A 167 3.56 -14.06 9.30
N SER A 168 4.44 -13.84 10.25
CA SER A 168 4.16 -13.14 11.50
C SER A 168 5.28 -12.17 11.82
N ILE A 169 4.96 -11.08 12.52
CA ILE A 169 5.92 -10.06 12.96
C ILE A 169 5.74 -9.85 14.48
N HIS A 170 6.86 -9.83 15.19
CA HIS A 170 6.85 -9.46 16.60
C HIS A 170 6.88 -7.94 16.74
N TYR A 171 5.93 -7.37 17.46
CA TYR A 171 5.96 -5.96 17.85
C TYR A 171 6.47 -5.82 19.28
N ASN A 172 7.54 -5.07 19.46
CA ASN A 172 8.20 -4.88 20.75
C ASN A 172 7.40 -4.00 21.75
N GLY A 173 6.21 -3.56 21.32
CA GLY A 173 5.34 -2.70 22.10
C GLY A 173 5.73 -1.21 22.06
N PRO A 174 4.98 -0.38 22.77
CA PRO A 174 5.31 1.03 22.91
C PRO A 174 6.59 1.20 23.75
N PRO A 175 7.30 2.32 23.57
CA PRO A 175 8.51 2.56 24.37
C PRO A 175 8.18 2.52 25.86
N LYS A 176 9.09 1.90 26.61
CA LYS A 176 8.96 1.82 28.07
C LYS A 176 8.87 3.24 28.65
N LYS A 177 7.89 3.45 29.51
CA LYS A 177 7.80 4.71 30.26
C LYS A 177 8.96 4.78 31.24
N TYR A 178 9.65 5.91 31.24
CA TYR A 178 10.65 6.19 32.26
C TYR A 178 9.98 6.83 33.48
N GLU A 179 10.51 6.57 34.67
CA GLU A 179 9.98 7.19 35.89
C GLU A 179 10.28 8.68 35.94
N SER A 180 11.41 9.10 35.34
CA SER A 180 11.84 10.50 35.36
C SER A 180 11.07 11.34 34.33
N LEU A 181 10.54 12.49 34.78
CA LEU A 181 9.96 13.53 33.93
C LEU A 181 11.01 14.16 33.03
N LEU A 182 12.18 14.39 33.57
CA LEU A 182 13.28 15.14 32.95
C LEU A 182 14.59 14.35 33.09
N GLU A 183 15.36 14.31 32.03
CA GLU A 183 16.73 13.81 32.06
C GLU A 183 17.63 14.78 31.30
N LYS A 184 18.76 15.12 31.91
CA LYS A 184 19.81 15.90 31.28
C LYS A 184 21.09 15.06 31.17
N SER A 185 21.61 14.95 29.97
CA SER A 185 22.91 14.34 29.73
C SER A 185 23.85 15.30 29.02
N ALA A 186 25.14 15.16 29.28
CA ALA A 186 26.16 15.95 28.63
C ALA A 186 27.14 15.03 27.87
N PHE A 187 27.53 15.42 26.69
CA PHE A 187 28.50 14.66 25.89
C PHE A 187 29.33 15.60 25.00
N GLN A 188 30.55 15.16 24.68
CA GLN A 188 31.41 15.80 23.72
C GLN A 188 31.29 15.02 22.41
N TRP A 189 30.73 15.68 21.38
CA TRP A 189 30.43 15.02 20.10
C TRP A 189 31.68 14.86 19.23
N ASP A 190 32.60 15.83 19.29
CA ASP A 190 33.77 15.90 18.43
C ASP A 190 35.04 15.99 19.29
N ALA A 191 35.99 15.09 19.02
CA ALA A 191 37.29 15.10 19.71
C ALA A 191 38.07 16.38 19.43
N ASP A 192 37.79 17.06 18.32
CA ASP A 192 38.48 18.31 17.95
C ASP A 192 37.80 19.55 18.58
N ALA A 193 36.55 19.45 18.99
CA ALA A 193 35.82 20.52 19.69
C ALA A 193 36.01 20.45 21.21
N LYS A 194 37.23 20.48 21.65
CA LYS A 194 37.62 20.25 23.06
C LYS A 194 36.99 21.24 24.08
N ASN A 195 36.52 22.37 23.60
CA ASN A 195 35.93 23.41 24.44
C ASN A 195 34.41 23.45 24.36
N GLU A 196 33.78 22.50 23.66
CA GLU A 196 32.34 22.41 23.50
C GLU A 196 31.79 21.21 24.24
N ILE A 197 30.77 21.44 25.07
CA ILE A 197 29.95 20.40 25.68
C ILE A 197 28.56 20.58 25.18
N ARG A 198 27.98 19.51 24.61
CA ARG A 198 26.60 19.47 24.21
C ARG A 198 25.74 18.83 25.28
N TYR A 199 24.63 19.45 25.55
CA TYR A 199 23.64 18.92 26.48
C TYR A 199 22.43 18.40 25.70
N ASN A 200 21.96 17.23 26.08
CA ASN A 200 20.67 16.70 25.66
C ASN A 200 19.72 16.79 26.86
N VAL A 201 18.58 17.44 26.65
CA VAL A 201 17.55 17.55 27.67
C VAL A 201 16.30 16.84 27.13
N ALA A 202 16.02 15.66 27.68
CA ALA A 202 14.82 14.88 27.36
C ALA A 202 13.72 15.21 28.36
N ILE A 203 12.58 15.67 27.86
CA ILE A 203 11.43 16.11 28.65
C ILE A 203 10.27 15.17 28.44
N ASN A 204 9.46 14.96 29.49
CA ASN A 204 8.29 14.09 29.48
C ASN A 204 8.61 12.62 29.12
N ARG A 205 9.74 12.10 29.60
CA ARG A 205 10.12 10.70 29.38
C ARG A 205 9.15 9.69 29.99
N ASN A 206 8.40 10.09 31.00
CA ASN A 206 7.36 9.28 31.61
C ASN A 206 6.01 9.31 30.86
N MET A 207 5.95 10.02 29.71
CA MET A 207 4.76 10.14 28.87
C MET A 207 3.51 10.58 29.63
N GLY A 208 3.68 11.48 30.63
CA GLY A 208 2.58 12.05 31.39
C GLY A 208 1.82 13.12 30.59
N ASN A 209 0.58 13.37 30.96
CA ASN A 209 -0.21 14.47 30.42
C ASN A 209 -0.06 15.70 31.31
N TYR A 210 0.91 16.56 30.99
CA TYR A 210 1.23 17.77 31.73
C TYR A 210 0.72 19.01 31.02
N LYS A 211 0.28 20.00 31.81
CA LYS A 211 -0.14 21.33 31.32
C LYS A 211 0.78 22.38 31.91
N ASN A 212 1.04 23.45 31.13
CA ASN A 212 1.84 24.63 31.57
C ASN A 212 3.26 24.25 32.04
N VAL A 213 3.92 23.38 31.28
CA VAL A 213 5.28 22.92 31.59
C VAL A 213 6.27 24.06 31.38
N SER A 214 7.11 24.34 32.40
CA SER A 214 8.27 25.24 32.29
C SER A 214 9.53 24.45 32.63
N VAL A 215 10.55 24.59 31.81
CA VAL A 215 11.86 23.98 32.04
C VAL A 215 12.90 25.07 32.17
N THR A 216 13.61 25.09 33.29
CA THR A 216 14.70 26.03 33.53
C THR A 216 16.00 25.28 33.65
N ASP A 217 16.97 25.62 32.84
CA ASP A 217 18.34 25.11 32.93
C ASP A 217 19.26 26.19 33.49
N LYS A 218 20.04 25.86 34.52
CA LYS A 218 21.07 26.72 35.09
C LYS A 218 22.42 26.06 34.80
N LEU A 219 23.22 26.72 34.03
CA LEU A 219 24.61 26.38 33.85
C LEU A 219 25.37 26.89 35.11
N GLY A 220 26.05 25.98 35.80
CA GLY A 220 26.86 26.27 36.97
C GLY A 220 28.22 26.87 36.61
#